data_b5606dd95bb11f3a7da6b2f82bb60f70
#
_entry.id   b5606dd95bb11f3a7da6b2f82bb60f70
#
_cell.length_a   1.000
_cell.length_b   1.000
_cell.length_c   1.000
_cell.angle_alpha   90.00
_cell.angle_beta   90.00
_cell.angle_gamma   90.00
#
_symmetry.space_group_name_H-M   'P 1'
#
loop_
_entity.id
_entity.type
_entity.pdbx_description
1 polymer ?
#
loop_
_entity_poly.entity_id
_entity_poly.type
_entity_poly.pdbx_seq_one_letter_code
_entity_poly.pdbx_strand_id
1 'polypeptide(L)'
;MDIGTTSVKVCVYDPVTKELVAKQNKDTAANIPSDQGIEGNKQDVPKIVSAVHYCVSRLPRDILRHVTKIGVCGQMQGVVLWKNGAWEKIEKEGVVMRFEGIRENMSALYTWQDTRCKPEFLESLPKPNSLQKCYSGYGCTTLLWMLKHKPDKLKNFSFSATVQDFVVAMLCNLETPITSDQNAASWGYFNTEINEWNIDILKSIDFPVNLLPKVVKSGEFAGKLSASWNGIPEGTPVGAALGDLQCSILATLENEQDAVLNISTSAQLAIVVKSVSDLGCSTIEHLPYFNNTYLVVAASLNGGNVLATFVKMLQQWMLDLGCPIPQSKVWEKLISLGLAAPTTSPMKIKPHLLGERHDPTAKASVENIDLSNIQLGPVFKSLCDSLIENLHFMMPKEILRSANIKRIVGNGSGLSRNVVLQRAVEHYYSLPLEFTSGGDAAKGAAIAVLETVEIDD
;
A
#
# COMPACT_ATOMS: atom_id res chain seq x y z
N MET A 1 -14.43 -1.43 0.08
CA MET A 1 -13.72 -2.67 0.45
C MET A 1 -12.23 -2.41 0.36
N ASP A 2 -11.47 -2.89 1.34
CA ASP A 2 -10.00 -2.83 1.34
C ASP A 2 -9.46 -4.27 1.43
N ILE A 3 -8.73 -4.70 0.40
CA ILE A 3 -8.16 -6.04 0.26
C ILE A 3 -6.66 -5.96 0.53
N GLY A 4 -6.34 -5.83 1.82
CA GLY A 4 -4.96 -5.71 2.28
C GLY A 4 -4.17 -7.03 2.28
N THR A 5 -2.89 -6.95 2.58
CA THR A 5 -1.98 -8.12 2.58
C THR A 5 -2.35 -9.16 3.64
N THR A 6 -2.78 -8.74 4.82
CA THR A 6 -3.08 -9.65 5.95
C THR A 6 -4.57 -9.82 6.19
N SER A 7 -5.37 -8.83 5.87
CA SER A 7 -6.82 -8.83 6.15
C SER A 7 -7.61 -8.13 5.06
N VAL A 8 -8.88 -8.50 4.98
CA VAL A 8 -9.91 -7.79 4.22
C VAL A 8 -10.76 -6.99 5.19
N LYS A 9 -11.04 -5.74 4.83
CA LYS A 9 -11.95 -4.86 5.55
C LYS A 9 -13.08 -4.41 4.61
N VAL A 10 -14.31 -4.52 5.07
CA VAL A 10 -15.49 -4.02 4.37
C VAL A 10 -16.23 -3.05 5.27
N CYS A 11 -16.44 -1.84 4.78
CA CYS A 11 -17.12 -0.77 5.49
C CYS A 11 -18.30 -0.26 4.66
N VAL A 12 -19.37 0.15 5.32
CA VAL A 12 -20.48 0.88 4.72
C VAL A 12 -20.48 2.28 5.29
N TYR A 13 -20.53 3.26 4.42
CA TYR A 13 -20.56 4.68 4.77
C TYR A 13 -21.85 5.32 4.27
N ASP A 14 -22.39 6.24 5.04
CA ASP A 14 -23.47 7.10 4.58
C ASP A 14 -22.93 8.05 3.48
N PRO A 15 -23.59 8.14 2.30
CA PRO A 15 -23.06 8.93 1.19
C PRO A 15 -23.13 10.45 1.43
N VAL A 16 -23.98 10.91 2.36
CA VAL A 16 -24.15 12.35 2.65
C VAL A 16 -23.22 12.78 3.78
N THR A 17 -23.28 12.08 4.93
CA THR A 17 -22.48 12.43 6.11
C THR A 17 -21.03 11.90 6.03
N LYS A 18 -20.77 10.94 5.14
CA LYS A 18 -19.50 10.20 5.04
C LYS A 18 -19.12 9.47 6.35
N GLU A 19 -20.09 9.27 7.23
CA GLU A 19 -19.91 8.54 8.49
C GLU A 19 -19.96 7.04 8.30
N LEU A 20 -19.24 6.34 9.15
CA LEU A 20 -19.22 4.87 9.16
C LEU A 20 -20.52 4.32 9.75
N VAL A 21 -21.28 3.57 8.95
CA VAL A 21 -22.53 2.92 9.34
C VAL A 21 -22.30 1.49 9.86
N ALA A 22 -21.47 0.72 9.16
CA ALA A 22 -21.15 -0.65 9.54
C ALA A 22 -19.77 -1.06 9.04
N LYS A 23 -19.11 -1.98 9.74
CA LYS A 23 -17.81 -2.53 9.33
C LYS A 23 -17.62 -3.98 9.72
N GLN A 24 -16.87 -4.69 8.90
CA GLN A 24 -16.36 -6.03 9.20
C GLN A 24 -14.89 -6.11 8.78
N ASN A 25 -14.12 -6.92 9.50
CA ASN A 25 -12.74 -7.21 9.18
C ASN A 25 -12.47 -8.71 9.33
N LYS A 26 -11.64 -9.28 8.46
CA LYS A 26 -11.29 -10.69 8.49
C LYS A 26 -9.85 -10.89 8.03
N ASP A 27 -9.05 -11.56 8.87
CA ASP A 27 -7.73 -12.03 8.44
C ASP A 27 -7.89 -13.03 7.31
N THR A 28 -7.08 -12.87 6.25
CA THR A 28 -7.14 -13.75 5.08
C THR A 28 -6.54 -15.12 5.36
N ALA A 29 -5.53 -15.19 6.24
CA ALA A 29 -4.68 -16.37 6.44
C ALA A 29 -4.26 -17.00 5.09
N ALA A 30 -3.99 -16.15 4.10
CA ALA A 30 -3.82 -16.55 2.70
C ALA A 30 -2.38 -16.95 2.35
N ASN A 31 -1.40 -16.67 3.20
CA ASN A 31 0.00 -16.99 2.91
C ASN A 31 0.18 -18.49 2.63
N ILE A 32 0.91 -18.80 1.57
CA ILE A 32 1.24 -20.16 1.15
C ILE A 32 2.73 -20.27 0.82
N PRO A 33 3.33 -21.47 0.95
CA PRO A 33 4.72 -21.70 0.60
C PRO A 33 5.02 -21.33 -0.85
N SER A 34 6.21 -20.79 -1.08
CA SER A 34 6.71 -20.49 -2.43
C SER A 34 7.73 -21.51 -2.88
N ASP A 35 7.71 -21.82 -4.18
CA ASP A 35 8.75 -22.60 -4.88
C ASP A 35 10.09 -21.83 -5.02
N GLN A 36 10.12 -20.55 -4.65
CA GLN A 36 11.34 -19.73 -4.57
C GLN A 36 11.87 -19.60 -3.12
N GLY A 37 11.40 -20.43 -2.19
CA GLY A 37 11.80 -20.37 -0.79
C GLY A 37 11.48 -19.00 -0.17
N ILE A 38 12.44 -18.43 0.56
CA ILE A 38 12.30 -17.15 1.26
C ILE A 38 12.21 -15.94 0.33
N GLU A 39 12.61 -16.09 -0.93
CA GLU A 39 12.56 -15.02 -1.94
C GLU A 39 11.18 -14.89 -2.57
N GLY A 40 10.34 -15.92 -2.47
CA GLY A 40 9.00 -15.92 -3.01
C GLY A 40 7.97 -15.63 -1.93
N ASN A 41 7.05 -14.72 -2.24
CA ASN A 41 5.92 -14.41 -1.38
C ASN A 41 4.61 -14.59 -2.16
N LYS A 42 3.80 -15.55 -1.73
CA LYS A 42 2.57 -15.93 -2.42
C LYS A 42 1.38 -16.04 -1.48
N GLN A 43 0.21 -15.74 -2.01
CA GLN A 43 -1.06 -15.87 -1.30
C GLN A 43 -2.10 -16.66 -2.12
N ASP A 44 -2.97 -17.34 -1.40
CA ASP A 44 -4.08 -18.12 -1.90
C ASP A 44 -5.27 -17.20 -2.22
N VAL A 45 -5.56 -16.97 -3.49
CA VAL A 45 -6.63 -16.07 -3.94
C VAL A 45 -8.01 -16.52 -3.47
N PRO A 46 -8.42 -17.81 -3.54
CA PRO A 46 -9.69 -18.28 -2.98
C PRO A 46 -9.87 -17.97 -1.49
N LYS A 47 -8.82 -17.99 -0.68
CA LYS A 47 -8.90 -17.57 0.72
C LYS A 47 -9.19 -16.07 0.87
N ILE A 48 -8.60 -15.25 0.01
CA ILE A 48 -8.86 -13.79 -0.04
C ILE A 48 -10.32 -13.56 -0.43
N VAL A 49 -10.81 -14.21 -1.49
CA VAL A 49 -12.22 -14.15 -1.93
C VAL A 49 -13.17 -14.60 -0.80
N SER A 50 -12.82 -15.67 -0.10
CA SER A 50 -13.62 -16.16 1.05
C SER A 50 -13.66 -15.13 2.19
N ALA A 51 -12.56 -14.39 2.44
CA ALA A 51 -12.53 -13.34 3.44
C ALA A 51 -13.39 -12.13 3.04
N VAL A 52 -13.40 -11.75 1.75
CA VAL A 52 -14.30 -10.72 1.20
C VAL A 52 -15.76 -11.13 1.43
N HIS A 53 -16.10 -12.36 1.02
CA HIS A 53 -17.45 -12.90 1.22
C HIS A 53 -17.84 -12.92 2.71
N TYR A 54 -16.94 -13.39 3.58
CA TYR A 54 -17.19 -13.43 5.02
C TYR A 54 -17.54 -12.04 5.56
N CYS A 55 -16.76 -11.01 5.21
CA CYS A 55 -17.01 -9.66 5.67
C CYS A 55 -18.38 -9.14 5.20
N VAL A 56 -18.72 -9.31 3.92
CA VAL A 56 -20.00 -8.83 3.38
C VAL A 56 -21.18 -9.59 4.02
N SER A 57 -21.09 -10.91 4.15
CA SER A 57 -22.17 -11.74 4.72
C SER A 57 -22.48 -11.45 6.20
N ARG A 58 -21.57 -10.79 6.92
CA ARG A 58 -21.73 -10.40 8.32
C ARG A 58 -22.22 -8.97 8.53
N LEU A 59 -22.35 -8.20 7.46
CA LEU A 59 -22.98 -6.89 7.53
C LEU A 59 -24.51 -7.01 7.57
N PRO A 60 -25.22 -6.07 8.23
CA PRO A 60 -26.68 -6.08 8.31
C PRO A 60 -27.32 -5.99 6.92
N ARG A 61 -28.20 -6.91 6.58
CA ARG A 61 -28.83 -6.99 5.25
C ARG A 61 -29.75 -5.81 4.95
N ASP A 62 -30.39 -5.24 5.96
CA ASP A 62 -31.18 -4.02 5.84
C ASP A 62 -30.33 -2.83 5.37
N ILE A 63 -29.09 -2.73 5.82
CA ILE A 63 -28.14 -1.73 5.35
C ILE A 63 -27.68 -2.06 3.92
N LEU A 64 -27.32 -3.32 3.64
CA LEU A 64 -26.80 -3.74 2.33
C LEU A 64 -27.78 -3.50 1.18
N ARG A 65 -29.09 -3.55 1.43
CA ARG A 65 -30.13 -3.25 0.41
C ARG A 65 -30.13 -1.82 -0.08
N HIS A 66 -29.50 -0.91 0.65
CA HIS A 66 -29.42 0.50 0.34
C HIS A 66 -28.04 0.90 -0.22
N VAL A 67 -27.15 -0.06 -0.47
CA VAL A 67 -25.85 0.23 -1.11
C VAL A 67 -26.09 0.66 -2.55
N THR A 68 -25.60 1.84 -2.89
CA THR A 68 -25.75 2.47 -4.23
C THR A 68 -24.48 2.41 -5.06
N LYS A 69 -23.31 2.27 -4.45
CA LYS A 69 -22.00 2.19 -5.13
C LYS A 69 -21.04 1.31 -4.33
N ILE A 70 -20.13 0.65 -5.01
CA ILE A 70 -19.08 -0.20 -4.40
C ILE A 70 -17.71 0.33 -4.80
N GLY A 71 -16.92 0.81 -3.82
CA GLY A 71 -15.50 1.13 -3.98
C GLY A 71 -14.63 -0.04 -3.51
N VAL A 72 -13.58 -0.34 -4.27
CA VAL A 72 -12.62 -1.42 -3.96
C VAL A 72 -11.20 -0.85 -4.02
N CYS A 73 -10.39 -1.12 -3.00
CA CYS A 73 -8.96 -0.89 -3.01
C CYS A 73 -8.23 -2.10 -2.42
N GLY A 74 -6.93 -2.12 -2.52
CA GLY A 74 -6.15 -3.20 -1.92
C GLY A 74 -4.65 -3.09 -2.15
N GLN A 75 -3.95 -4.14 -1.74
CA GLN A 75 -2.50 -4.25 -1.85
C GLN A 75 -2.03 -4.07 -3.29
N MET A 76 -1.12 -3.15 -3.49
CA MET A 76 -0.63 -2.77 -4.81
C MET A 76 0.45 -3.75 -5.33
N GLN A 77 0.89 -3.57 -6.57
CA GLN A 77 2.00 -4.19 -7.28
C GLN A 77 1.83 -5.68 -7.61
N GLY A 78 1.27 -6.48 -6.71
CA GLY A 78 1.15 -7.93 -6.87
C GLY A 78 0.35 -8.36 -8.11
N VAL A 79 0.54 -9.61 -8.57
CA VAL A 79 -0.11 -10.15 -9.76
C VAL A 79 -0.79 -11.49 -9.52
N VAL A 80 -2.02 -11.60 -10.00
CA VAL A 80 -2.78 -12.85 -10.18
C VAL A 80 -2.92 -13.11 -11.67
N LEU A 81 -2.78 -14.37 -12.08
CA LEU A 81 -3.05 -14.85 -13.43
C LEU A 81 -4.26 -15.76 -13.41
N TRP A 82 -5.13 -15.68 -14.44
CA TRP A 82 -6.27 -16.59 -14.55
C TRP A 82 -6.71 -16.82 -15.99
N LYS A 83 -7.60 -17.78 -16.16
CA LYS A 83 -8.29 -18.09 -17.42
C LYS A 83 -9.79 -18.11 -17.19
N ASN A 84 -10.57 -18.25 -18.24
CA ASN A 84 -12.03 -18.37 -18.15
C ASN A 84 -12.44 -19.44 -17.15
N GLY A 85 -13.51 -19.20 -16.39
CA GLY A 85 -13.98 -20.09 -15.33
C GLY A 85 -13.14 -20.01 -14.05
N ALA A 86 -12.45 -18.91 -13.78
CA ALA A 86 -11.68 -18.70 -12.55
C ALA A 86 -12.56 -18.46 -11.31
N TRP A 87 -13.83 -18.23 -11.48
CA TRP A 87 -14.82 -18.12 -10.40
C TRP A 87 -16.16 -18.72 -10.78
N GLU A 88 -16.96 -19.03 -9.77
CA GLU A 88 -18.35 -19.43 -9.90
C GLU A 88 -19.22 -18.67 -8.90
N LYS A 89 -20.51 -18.59 -9.21
CA LYS A 89 -21.54 -18.02 -8.33
C LYS A 89 -22.28 -19.17 -7.66
N ILE A 90 -22.25 -19.23 -6.35
CA ILE A 90 -23.05 -20.17 -5.57
C ILE A 90 -24.38 -19.49 -5.26
N GLU A 91 -25.43 -19.94 -5.91
CA GLU A 91 -26.79 -19.39 -5.82
C GLU A 91 -27.74 -20.26 -5.02
N LYS A 92 -28.69 -19.62 -4.35
CA LYS A 92 -29.82 -20.25 -3.74
C LYS A 92 -31.06 -19.42 -4.03
N GLU A 93 -32.09 -20.04 -4.66
CA GLU A 93 -33.34 -19.37 -5.01
C GLU A 93 -33.16 -18.08 -5.84
N GLY A 94 -32.16 -18.09 -6.77
CA GLY A 94 -31.87 -16.96 -7.64
C GLY A 94 -31.05 -15.80 -6.98
N VAL A 95 -30.63 -16.00 -5.74
CA VAL A 95 -29.78 -15.02 -5.04
C VAL A 95 -28.36 -15.56 -4.89
N VAL A 96 -27.38 -14.79 -5.29
CA VAL A 96 -25.97 -15.15 -5.09
C VAL A 96 -25.65 -15.09 -3.61
N MET A 97 -25.37 -16.26 -3.06
CA MET A 97 -24.97 -16.41 -1.67
C MET A 97 -23.47 -16.10 -1.50
N ARG A 98 -22.65 -16.52 -2.46
CA ARG A 98 -21.21 -16.26 -2.46
C ARG A 98 -20.60 -16.45 -3.85
N PHE A 99 -19.45 -15.83 -4.05
CA PHE A 99 -18.53 -16.13 -5.14
C PHE A 99 -17.42 -17.05 -4.63
N GLU A 100 -17.03 -18.03 -5.41
CA GLU A 100 -15.90 -18.92 -5.12
C GLU A 100 -14.85 -18.85 -6.22
N GLY A 101 -13.57 -18.76 -5.82
CA GLY A 101 -12.44 -18.84 -6.74
C GLY A 101 -12.09 -20.30 -7.05
N ILE A 102 -11.92 -20.61 -8.34
CA ILE A 102 -11.58 -21.94 -8.85
C ILE A 102 -10.08 -22.06 -9.03
N ARG A 103 -9.41 -22.80 -8.13
CA ARG A 103 -7.93 -22.90 -8.04
C ARG A 103 -7.26 -23.37 -9.32
N GLU A 104 -7.87 -24.31 -10.05
CA GLU A 104 -7.35 -24.89 -11.28
C GLU A 104 -7.31 -23.89 -12.44
N ASN A 105 -8.06 -22.79 -12.30
CA ASN A 105 -8.20 -21.77 -13.33
C ASN A 105 -7.48 -20.47 -12.98
N MET A 106 -6.73 -20.43 -11.86
CA MET A 106 -5.97 -19.26 -11.44
C MET A 106 -4.62 -19.60 -10.82
N SER A 107 -3.71 -18.64 -10.82
CA SER A 107 -2.46 -18.73 -10.06
C SER A 107 -2.69 -18.35 -8.59
N ALA A 108 -1.68 -18.59 -7.75
CA ALA A 108 -1.55 -17.82 -6.51
C ALA A 108 -1.34 -16.33 -6.84
N LEU A 109 -1.67 -15.45 -5.92
CA LEU A 109 -1.22 -14.06 -5.94
C LEU A 109 0.29 -14.05 -5.64
N TYR A 110 1.09 -13.47 -6.53
CA TYR A 110 2.48 -13.10 -6.27
C TYR A 110 2.45 -11.69 -5.71
N THR A 111 2.82 -11.52 -4.44
CA THR A 111 2.60 -10.26 -3.73
C THR A 111 3.72 -9.24 -4.01
N TRP A 112 3.51 -8.01 -3.59
CA TRP A 112 4.50 -6.94 -3.62
C TRP A 112 5.78 -7.22 -2.79
N GLN A 113 5.73 -8.19 -1.86
CA GLN A 113 6.86 -8.64 -1.04
C GLN A 113 7.71 -9.72 -1.72
N ASP A 114 7.33 -10.16 -2.91
CA ASP A 114 8.08 -11.18 -3.65
C ASP A 114 9.38 -10.61 -4.21
N THR A 115 10.52 -11.20 -3.84
CA THR A 115 11.88 -10.73 -4.17
C THR A 115 12.60 -11.61 -5.20
N ARG A 116 11.84 -12.42 -5.99
CA ARG A 116 12.41 -13.29 -7.02
C ARG A 116 13.16 -12.57 -8.13
N CYS A 117 12.75 -11.35 -8.46
CA CYS A 117 13.42 -10.52 -9.47
C CYS A 117 14.66 -9.87 -8.84
N LYS A 118 15.79 -10.54 -8.96
CA LYS A 118 17.08 -10.05 -8.43
C LYS A 118 17.55 -8.79 -9.15
N PRO A 119 18.44 -7.98 -8.54
CA PRO A 119 18.98 -6.76 -9.16
C PRO A 119 19.50 -6.98 -10.57
N GLU A 120 20.27 -8.05 -10.80
CA GLU A 120 20.87 -8.37 -12.09
C GLU A 120 19.80 -8.67 -13.16
N PHE A 121 18.68 -9.28 -12.75
CA PHE A 121 17.54 -9.48 -13.64
C PHE A 121 16.86 -8.15 -13.97
N LEU A 122 16.59 -7.31 -12.98
CA LEU A 122 15.96 -5.99 -13.16
C LEU A 122 16.80 -5.08 -14.07
N GLU A 123 18.12 -5.08 -13.90
CA GLU A 123 19.08 -4.33 -14.72
C GLU A 123 19.12 -4.83 -16.17
N SER A 124 18.83 -6.13 -16.40
CA SER A 124 18.78 -6.71 -17.74
C SER A 124 17.50 -6.35 -18.52
N LEU A 125 16.49 -5.79 -17.87
CA LEU A 125 15.24 -5.42 -18.51
C LEU A 125 15.37 -4.09 -19.27
N PRO A 126 14.65 -3.91 -20.38
CA PRO A 126 14.61 -2.63 -21.06
C PRO A 126 14.03 -1.55 -20.14
N LYS A 127 14.60 -0.35 -20.24
CA LYS A 127 14.15 0.78 -19.42
C LYS A 127 12.70 1.16 -19.80
N PRO A 128 11.76 1.21 -18.83
CA PRO A 128 10.40 1.63 -19.12
C PRO A 128 10.33 3.14 -19.43
N ASN A 129 9.40 3.53 -20.27
CA ASN A 129 8.97 4.92 -20.40
C ASN A 129 7.89 5.19 -19.34
N SER A 130 8.32 5.50 -18.13
CA SER A 130 7.47 5.63 -16.93
C SER A 130 8.16 6.50 -15.89
N LEU A 131 7.38 7.19 -15.08
CA LEU A 131 7.88 7.86 -13.88
C LEU A 131 8.33 6.86 -12.80
N GLN A 132 7.83 5.62 -12.88
CA GLN A 132 8.16 4.54 -11.94
C GLN A 132 9.34 3.71 -12.45
N LYS A 133 10.26 3.38 -11.53
CA LYS A 133 11.28 2.34 -11.77
C LYS A 133 10.65 0.96 -11.61
N CYS A 134 11.23 -0.04 -12.28
CA CYS A 134 10.85 -1.43 -12.08
C CYS A 134 11.51 -2.00 -10.81
N TYR A 135 10.70 -2.62 -9.95
CA TYR A 135 11.17 -3.28 -8.73
C TYR A 135 10.70 -4.73 -8.70
N SER A 136 11.31 -5.54 -7.84
CA SER A 136 10.80 -6.87 -7.52
C SER A 136 9.42 -6.76 -6.87
N GLY A 137 8.55 -7.73 -7.11
CA GLY A 137 7.16 -7.71 -6.63
C GLY A 137 6.19 -6.92 -7.51
N TYR A 138 6.68 -6.19 -8.53
CA TYR A 138 5.82 -5.51 -9.50
C TYR A 138 5.26 -6.52 -10.52
N GLY A 139 4.02 -6.30 -10.97
CA GLY A 139 3.31 -7.22 -11.86
C GLY A 139 4.06 -7.51 -13.15
N CYS A 140 4.45 -6.49 -13.91
CA CYS A 140 5.19 -6.68 -15.17
C CYS A 140 6.55 -7.35 -14.95
N THR A 141 7.30 -6.99 -13.91
CA THR A 141 8.61 -7.62 -13.63
C THR A 141 8.45 -9.09 -13.25
N THR A 142 7.42 -9.43 -12.47
CA THR A 142 7.09 -10.81 -12.11
C THR A 142 6.70 -11.62 -13.35
N LEU A 143 5.87 -11.05 -14.24
CA LEU A 143 5.49 -11.70 -15.51
C LEU A 143 6.68 -11.88 -16.46
N LEU A 144 7.57 -10.89 -16.56
CA LEU A 144 8.82 -11.00 -17.34
C LEU A 144 9.75 -12.07 -16.77
N TRP A 145 9.85 -12.16 -15.45
CA TRP A 145 10.58 -13.24 -14.81
C TRP A 145 9.98 -14.62 -15.15
N MET A 146 8.65 -14.73 -15.14
CA MET A 146 7.96 -15.97 -15.53
C MET A 146 8.17 -16.29 -17.01
N LEU A 147 8.11 -15.30 -17.89
CA LEU A 147 8.37 -15.49 -19.32
C LEU A 147 9.75 -16.09 -19.55
N LYS A 148 10.76 -15.62 -18.84
CA LYS A 148 12.14 -16.11 -18.95
C LYS A 148 12.34 -17.50 -18.33
N HIS A 149 11.75 -17.76 -17.15
CA HIS A 149 12.06 -18.95 -16.36
C HIS A 149 10.97 -20.04 -16.36
N LYS A 150 9.73 -19.68 -16.68
CA LYS A 150 8.56 -20.59 -16.63
C LYS A 150 7.55 -20.27 -17.74
N PRO A 151 7.98 -20.19 -19.03
CA PRO A 151 7.10 -19.72 -20.12
C PRO A 151 5.86 -20.60 -20.30
N ASP A 152 5.97 -21.91 -20.12
CA ASP A 152 4.83 -22.83 -20.30
C ASP A 152 3.74 -22.61 -19.22
N LYS A 153 4.13 -22.18 -18.01
CA LYS A 153 3.16 -21.83 -16.99
C LYS A 153 2.37 -20.59 -17.38
N LEU A 154 3.04 -19.60 -17.98
CA LEU A 154 2.42 -18.33 -18.39
C LEU A 154 1.39 -18.53 -19.52
N LYS A 155 1.69 -19.44 -20.48
CA LYS A 155 0.80 -19.77 -21.61
C LYS A 155 -0.57 -20.34 -21.20
N ASN A 156 -0.70 -20.84 -19.97
CA ASN A 156 -1.95 -21.43 -19.48
C ASN A 156 -2.98 -20.41 -19.04
N PHE A 157 -2.63 -19.12 -19.05
CA PHE A 157 -3.50 -18.05 -18.57
C PHE A 157 -3.83 -17.05 -19.68
N SER A 158 -5.02 -16.45 -19.57
CA SER A 158 -5.52 -15.49 -20.56
C SER A 158 -5.51 -14.06 -20.02
N PHE A 159 -5.49 -13.89 -18.69
CA PHE A 159 -5.63 -12.61 -18.01
C PHE A 159 -4.64 -12.50 -16.86
N SER A 160 -4.26 -11.26 -16.55
CA SER A 160 -3.53 -10.93 -15.33
C SER A 160 -3.97 -9.56 -14.79
N ALA A 161 -4.00 -9.39 -13.48
CA ALA A 161 -4.24 -8.11 -12.82
C ALA A 161 -3.85 -8.20 -11.33
N THR A 162 -4.09 -7.13 -10.56
CA THR A 162 -3.97 -7.20 -9.10
C THR A 162 -5.09 -8.06 -8.50
N VAL A 163 -4.97 -8.45 -7.23
CA VAL A 163 -6.01 -9.25 -6.58
C VAL A 163 -7.33 -8.49 -6.42
N GLN A 164 -7.27 -7.18 -6.19
CA GLN A 164 -8.46 -6.33 -6.12
C GLN A 164 -9.14 -6.15 -7.47
N ASP A 165 -8.37 -6.05 -8.58
CA ASP A 165 -8.92 -6.05 -9.93
C ASP A 165 -9.58 -7.40 -10.25
N PHE A 166 -8.98 -8.53 -9.81
CA PHE A 166 -9.59 -9.86 -9.92
C PHE A 166 -10.94 -9.92 -9.20
N VAL A 167 -11.03 -9.37 -7.98
CA VAL A 167 -12.30 -9.31 -7.23
C VAL A 167 -13.33 -8.46 -7.96
N VAL A 168 -12.95 -7.31 -8.52
CA VAL A 168 -13.85 -6.47 -9.34
C VAL A 168 -14.31 -7.23 -10.58
N ALA A 169 -13.40 -7.88 -11.32
CA ALA A 169 -13.75 -8.69 -12.48
C ALA A 169 -14.76 -9.81 -12.14
N MET A 170 -14.58 -10.47 -11.00
CA MET A 170 -15.48 -11.48 -10.49
C MET A 170 -16.87 -10.92 -10.12
N LEU A 171 -16.93 -9.79 -9.41
CA LEU A 171 -18.20 -9.16 -9.00
C LEU A 171 -19.01 -8.66 -10.20
N CYS A 172 -18.35 -8.09 -11.18
CA CYS A 172 -18.98 -7.55 -12.40
C CYS A 172 -19.10 -8.57 -13.52
N ASN A 173 -18.53 -9.75 -13.37
CA ASN A 173 -18.43 -10.80 -14.40
C ASN A 173 -17.81 -10.27 -15.71
N LEU A 174 -16.71 -9.55 -15.62
CA LEU A 174 -16.03 -8.93 -16.75
C LEU A 174 -15.38 -9.98 -17.66
N GLU A 175 -15.53 -9.81 -18.98
CA GLU A 175 -14.81 -10.63 -19.98
C GLU A 175 -13.32 -10.30 -20.03
N THR A 176 -12.97 -9.03 -19.82
CA THR A 176 -11.59 -8.52 -19.76
C THR A 176 -11.41 -7.77 -18.46
N PRO A 177 -10.32 -8.01 -17.68
CA PRO A 177 -10.09 -7.28 -16.45
C PRO A 177 -9.84 -5.79 -16.72
N ILE A 178 -10.39 -4.97 -15.82
CA ILE A 178 -10.18 -3.52 -15.80
C ILE A 178 -9.35 -3.19 -14.56
N THR A 179 -8.38 -2.32 -14.72
CA THR A 179 -7.52 -1.81 -13.64
C THR A 179 -7.50 -0.28 -13.68
N SER A 180 -7.22 0.35 -12.54
CA SER A 180 -6.99 1.80 -12.51
C SER A 180 -5.56 2.16 -12.94
N ASP A 181 -5.36 3.40 -13.36
CA ASP A 181 -4.03 3.98 -13.61
C ASP A 181 -3.12 3.89 -12.38
N GLN A 182 -3.64 3.93 -11.15
CA GLN A 182 -2.89 3.70 -9.91
C GLN A 182 -2.28 2.30 -9.85
N ASN A 183 -3.09 1.27 -10.10
CA ASN A 183 -2.62 -0.11 -10.10
C ASN A 183 -1.72 -0.39 -11.30
N ALA A 184 -2.05 0.13 -12.49
CA ALA A 184 -1.23 0.00 -13.69
C ALA A 184 0.17 0.60 -13.50
N ALA A 185 0.27 1.83 -12.98
CA ALA A 185 1.55 2.47 -12.69
C ALA A 185 2.40 1.66 -11.71
N SER A 186 1.77 1.01 -10.73
CA SER A 186 2.46 0.18 -9.74
C SER A 186 3.02 -1.13 -10.29
N TRP A 187 2.73 -1.47 -11.56
CA TRP A 187 3.21 -2.69 -12.21
C TRP A 187 4.52 -2.51 -12.98
N GLY A 188 4.91 -1.24 -13.24
CA GLY A 188 5.98 -0.89 -14.17
C GLY A 188 5.50 -0.96 -15.64
N TYR A 189 6.28 -0.40 -16.57
CA TYR A 189 5.95 -0.35 -18.01
C TYR A 189 4.62 0.32 -18.34
N PHE A 190 4.18 1.25 -17.52
CA PHE A 190 3.00 2.08 -17.74
C PHE A 190 3.39 3.55 -17.76
N ASN A 191 3.05 4.26 -18.83
CA ASN A 191 3.29 5.69 -18.97
C ASN A 191 2.11 6.47 -18.39
N THR A 192 2.31 7.14 -17.27
CA THR A 192 1.27 7.89 -16.56
C THR A 192 0.91 9.22 -17.22
N GLU A 193 1.75 9.73 -18.12
CA GLU A 193 1.47 10.99 -18.84
C GLU A 193 0.45 10.80 -19.95
N ILE A 194 0.56 9.68 -20.70
CA ILE A 194 -0.36 9.34 -21.79
C ILE A 194 -1.39 8.28 -21.39
N ASN A 195 -1.28 7.77 -20.15
CA ASN A 195 -2.16 6.76 -19.57
C ASN A 195 -2.22 5.44 -20.37
N GLU A 196 -1.06 4.95 -20.83
CA GLU A 196 -0.94 3.77 -21.66
C GLU A 196 0.20 2.84 -21.22
N TRP A 197 0.04 1.53 -21.47
CA TRP A 197 1.11 0.56 -21.33
C TRP A 197 2.23 0.82 -22.35
N ASN A 198 3.48 0.55 -21.98
CA ASN A 198 4.64 0.63 -22.90
C ASN A 198 4.65 -0.55 -23.89
N ILE A 199 3.61 -0.68 -24.70
CA ILE A 199 3.35 -1.85 -25.56
C ILE A 199 4.51 -2.16 -26.49
N ASP A 200 5.12 -1.14 -27.10
CA ASP A 200 6.23 -1.35 -28.07
C ASP A 200 7.47 -1.91 -27.36
N ILE A 201 7.78 -1.39 -26.16
CA ILE A 201 8.88 -1.90 -25.34
C ILE A 201 8.60 -3.36 -24.93
N LEU A 202 7.40 -3.65 -24.46
CA LEU A 202 7.01 -4.98 -24.02
C LEU A 202 7.00 -5.99 -25.17
N LYS A 203 6.53 -5.61 -26.38
CA LYS A 203 6.59 -6.45 -27.59
C LYS A 203 8.02 -6.73 -28.02
N SER A 204 8.94 -5.78 -27.86
CA SER A 204 10.34 -5.97 -28.24
C SER A 204 11.08 -7.09 -27.46
N ILE A 205 10.49 -7.55 -26.35
CA ILE A 205 11.00 -8.63 -25.50
C ILE A 205 10.01 -9.79 -25.40
N ASP A 206 9.16 -9.97 -26.43
CA ASP A 206 8.18 -11.05 -26.53
C ASP A 206 7.20 -11.17 -25.36
N PHE A 207 6.94 -10.06 -24.64
CA PHE A 207 5.96 -10.06 -23.56
C PHE A 207 4.54 -10.28 -24.11
N PRO A 208 3.74 -11.18 -23.49
CA PRO A 208 2.38 -11.45 -23.91
C PRO A 208 1.44 -10.29 -23.50
N VAL A 209 1.40 -9.22 -24.31
CA VAL A 209 0.65 -7.98 -24.02
C VAL A 209 -0.86 -8.19 -23.88
N ASN A 210 -1.40 -9.29 -24.39
CA ASN A 210 -2.79 -9.70 -24.19
C ASN A 210 -3.14 -10.06 -22.74
N LEU A 211 -2.14 -10.31 -21.88
CA LEU A 211 -2.36 -10.52 -20.47
C LEU A 211 -2.63 -9.22 -19.69
N LEU A 212 -2.24 -8.06 -20.24
CA LEU A 212 -2.41 -6.77 -19.57
C LEU A 212 -3.89 -6.38 -19.47
N PRO A 213 -4.34 -5.88 -18.30
CA PRO A 213 -5.71 -5.40 -18.14
C PRO A 213 -5.95 -4.10 -18.91
N LYS A 214 -7.21 -3.81 -19.23
CA LYS A 214 -7.62 -2.51 -19.74
C LYS A 214 -7.50 -1.48 -18.62
N VAL A 215 -6.90 -0.31 -18.91
CA VAL A 215 -6.71 0.74 -17.93
C VAL A 215 -7.81 1.79 -18.06
N VAL A 216 -8.32 2.23 -16.90
CA VAL A 216 -9.23 3.37 -16.75
C VAL A 216 -8.67 4.32 -15.70
N LYS A 217 -9.18 5.55 -15.62
CA LYS A 217 -8.76 6.49 -14.59
C LYS A 217 -9.26 6.10 -13.21
N SER A 218 -8.47 6.45 -12.21
CA SER A 218 -8.85 6.26 -10.81
C SER A 218 -10.13 7.02 -10.47
N GLY A 219 -11.10 6.31 -9.92
CA GLY A 219 -12.43 6.81 -9.63
C GLY A 219 -13.49 6.36 -10.65
N GLU A 220 -13.14 6.00 -11.89
CA GLU A 220 -14.09 5.49 -12.87
C GLU A 220 -14.68 4.12 -12.47
N PHE A 221 -15.86 3.81 -13.03
CA PHE A 221 -16.49 2.52 -12.81
C PHE A 221 -15.89 1.45 -13.75
N ALA A 222 -15.69 0.25 -13.20
CA ALA A 222 -15.28 -0.93 -13.98
C ALA A 222 -16.48 -1.65 -14.55
N GLY A 223 -17.65 -1.55 -13.90
CA GLY A 223 -18.87 -2.24 -14.30
C GLY A 223 -19.94 -2.15 -13.24
N LYS A 224 -20.93 -3.05 -13.36
CA LYS A 224 -22.03 -3.17 -12.41
C LYS A 224 -22.03 -4.56 -11.78
N LEU A 225 -22.48 -4.68 -10.56
CA LEU A 225 -22.62 -5.97 -9.86
C LEU A 225 -23.50 -6.91 -10.69
N SER A 226 -22.97 -8.05 -11.05
CA SER A 226 -23.56 -8.96 -12.03
C SER A 226 -24.70 -9.83 -11.51
N ALA A 227 -25.02 -9.75 -10.22
CA ALA A 227 -26.14 -10.40 -9.56
C ALA A 227 -26.33 -9.86 -8.14
N SER A 228 -27.53 -9.94 -7.57
CA SER A 228 -27.76 -9.54 -6.17
C SER A 228 -26.88 -10.35 -5.22
N TRP A 229 -26.16 -9.69 -4.33
CA TRP A 229 -25.17 -10.30 -3.44
C TRP A 229 -25.36 -9.91 -1.96
N ASN A 230 -25.79 -10.87 -1.14
CA ASN A 230 -26.06 -10.67 0.30
C ASN A 230 -27.04 -9.50 0.62
N GLY A 231 -27.87 -9.12 -0.33
CA GLY A 231 -28.80 -8.00 -0.22
C GLY A 231 -28.38 -6.75 -1.01
N ILE A 232 -27.14 -6.62 -1.42
CA ILE A 232 -26.72 -5.58 -2.35
C ILE A 232 -27.42 -5.82 -3.70
N PRO A 233 -28.11 -4.82 -4.29
CA PRO A 233 -28.84 -4.99 -5.54
C PRO A 233 -27.92 -5.35 -6.71
N GLU A 234 -28.42 -6.22 -7.62
CA GLU A 234 -27.84 -6.37 -8.95
C GLU A 234 -27.82 -5.02 -9.67
N GLY A 235 -26.82 -4.78 -10.50
CA GLY A 235 -26.66 -3.52 -11.21
C GLY A 235 -26.01 -2.40 -10.40
N THR A 236 -25.71 -2.62 -9.09
CA THR A 236 -24.95 -1.64 -8.30
C THR A 236 -23.60 -1.32 -8.95
N PRO A 237 -23.28 -0.06 -9.28
CA PRO A 237 -22.00 0.33 -9.86
C PRO A 237 -20.81 -0.07 -8.99
N VAL A 238 -19.77 -0.63 -9.62
CA VAL A 238 -18.52 -1.04 -8.98
C VAL A 238 -17.37 -0.24 -9.58
N GLY A 239 -16.66 0.50 -8.75
CA GLY A 239 -15.47 1.26 -9.17
C GLY A 239 -14.34 0.35 -9.62
N ALA A 240 -13.50 0.83 -10.55
CA ALA A 240 -12.22 0.21 -10.83
C ALA A 240 -11.39 0.13 -9.53
N ALA A 241 -10.69 -0.97 -9.35
CA ALA A 241 -9.96 -1.18 -8.11
C ALA A 241 -8.78 -0.20 -7.98
N LEU A 242 -8.57 0.30 -6.78
CA LEU A 242 -7.63 1.37 -6.43
C LEU A 242 -6.47 0.84 -5.58
N GLY A 243 -5.41 1.63 -5.46
CA GLY A 243 -4.34 1.39 -4.51
C GLY A 243 -4.76 1.74 -3.08
N ASP A 244 -4.39 0.89 -2.12
CA ASP A 244 -4.65 1.11 -0.69
C ASP A 244 -3.97 2.37 -0.15
N LEU A 245 -2.74 2.64 -0.60
CA LEU A 245 -2.00 3.86 -0.22
C LEU A 245 -2.75 5.12 -0.64
N GLN A 246 -3.14 5.24 -1.92
CA GLN A 246 -3.85 6.41 -2.44
C GLN A 246 -5.20 6.59 -1.72
N CYS A 247 -5.92 5.51 -1.48
CA CYS A 247 -7.18 5.55 -0.74
C CYS A 247 -6.98 5.95 0.73
N SER A 248 -5.93 5.45 1.39
CA SER A 248 -5.61 5.85 2.76
C SER A 248 -5.28 7.34 2.86
N ILE A 249 -4.53 7.86 1.90
CA ILE A 249 -4.22 9.30 1.82
C ILE A 249 -5.51 10.11 1.57
N LEU A 250 -6.36 9.70 0.62
CA LEU A 250 -7.64 10.38 0.34
C LEU A 250 -8.55 10.44 1.56
N ALA A 251 -8.59 9.37 2.36
CA ALA A 251 -9.36 9.34 3.60
C ALA A 251 -8.78 10.22 4.72
N THR A 252 -7.50 10.57 4.64
CA THR A 252 -6.77 11.33 5.67
C THR A 252 -6.71 12.81 5.36
N LEU A 253 -6.54 13.17 4.09
CA LEU A 253 -6.44 14.57 3.66
C LEU A 253 -7.75 15.32 3.90
N GLU A 254 -7.65 16.46 4.58
CA GLU A 254 -8.75 17.41 4.76
C GLU A 254 -8.62 18.59 3.80
N ASN A 255 -7.38 18.91 3.40
CA ASN A 255 -7.06 20.02 2.51
C ASN A 255 -5.93 19.67 1.53
N GLU A 256 -5.90 20.32 0.37
CA GLU A 256 -4.80 20.18 -0.62
C GLU A 256 -3.43 20.64 -0.08
N GLN A 257 -3.40 21.40 1.00
CA GLN A 257 -2.19 21.92 1.65
C GLN A 257 -1.68 21.03 2.79
N ASP A 258 -2.22 19.83 2.92
CA ASP A 258 -1.81 18.85 3.91
C ASP A 258 -0.77 17.89 3.34
N ALA A 259 0.26 17.56 4.13
CA ALA A 259 1.07 16.37 3.93
C ALA A 259 0.60 15.27 4.87
N VAL A 260 0.67 14.01 4.47
CA VAL A 260 0.34 12.87 5.34
C VAL A 260 1.63 12.15 5.72
N LEU A 261 1.90 12.03 7.02
CA LEU A 261 3.00 11.27 7.57
C LEU A 261 2.47 10.04 8.30
N ASN A 262 2.75 8.87 7.75
CA ASN A 262 2.42 7.59 8.38
C ASN A 262 3.69 6.91 8.92
N ILE A 263 3.75 6.67 10.23
CA ILE A 263 4.80 5.86 10.84
C ILE A 263 4.16 4.70 11.59
N SER A 264 4.21 3.55 10.95
CA SER A 264 3.78 2.25 11.49
C SER A 264 4.98 1.32 11.54
N THR A 265 4.99 0.21 10.82
CA THR A 265 6.18 -0.65 10.65
C THR A 265 7.25 0.09 9.85
N SER A 266 6.89 0.67 8.72
CA SER A 266 7.69 1.56 7.87
C SER A 266 7.32 3.03 8.12
N ALA A 267 7.97 3.95 7.43
CA ALA A 267 7.65 5.38 7.49
C ALA A 267 7.41 5.93 6.08
N GLN A 268 6.36 6.73 5.92
CA GLN A 268 5.98 7.29 4.63
C GLN A 268 5.53 8.74 4.82
N LEU A 269 6.07 9.64 4.02
CA LEU A 269 5.60 11.02 3.90
C LEU A 269 5.06 11.23 2.49
N ALA A 270 3.83 11.70 2.38
CA ALA A 270 3.15 11.87 1.10
C ALA A 270 2.53 13.26 0.97
N ILE A 271 2.59 13.81 -0.24
CA ILE A 271 1.92 15.06 -0.64
C ILE A 271 1.23 14.87 -1.98
N VAL A 272 0.20 15.66 -2.24
CA VAL A 272 -0.49 15.69 -3.54
C VAL A 272 -0.04 16.91 -4.33
N VAL A 273 0.32 16.72 -5.60
CA VAL A 273 0.77 17.79 -6.50
C VAL A 273 0.09 17.69 -7.87
N LYS A 274 -0.05 18.83 -8.55
CA LYS A 274 -0.67 18.89 -9.90
C LYS A 274 0.29 18.50 -11.02
N SER A 275 1.60 18.66 -10.80
CA SER A 275 2.64 18.34 -11.78
C SER A 275 3.89 17.85 -11.08
N VAL A 276 4.64 16.96 -11.74
CA VAL A 276 5.89 16.37 -11.20
C VAL A 276 7.16 16.97 -11.82
N SER A 277 7.04 17.91 -12.77
CA SER A 277 8.16 18.40 -13.60
C SER A 277 9.30 19.07 -12.85
N ASP A 278 9.12 19.48 -11.58
CA ASP A 278 10.08 20.33 -10.87
C ASP A 278 10.60 19.76 -9.54
N LEU A 279 10.29 18.50 -9.21
CA LEU A 279 10.58 17.96 -7.87
C LEU A 279 11.94 17.23 -7.75
N GLY A 280 12.76 17.24 -8.78
CA GLY A 280 14.23 16.93 -8.88
C GLY A 280 14.88 15.95 -7.90
N CYS A 281 14.12 15.13 -7.14
CA CYS A 281 14.64 14.22 -6.12
C CYS A 281 14.47 12.76 -6.55
N SER A 282 15.58 12.02 -6.67
CA SER A 282 15.57 10.62 -7.13
C SER A 282 15.10 9.60 -6.09
N THR A 283 14.85 10.04 -4.86
CA THR A 283 14.48 9.22 -3.70
C THR A 283 12.97 9.17 -3.44
N ILE A 284 12.19 9.98 -4.16
CA ILE A 284 10.73 10.01 -4.06
C ILE A 284 10.07 9.25 -5.22
N GLU A 285 8.91 8.69 -4.96
CA GLU A 285 8.06 8.05 -5.96
C GLU A 285 6.93 8.98 -6.38
N HIS A 286 6.56 8.96 -7.67
CA HIS A 286 5.47 9.74 -8.23
C HIS A 286 4.38 8.79 -8.70
N LEU A 287 3.27 8.73 -8.01
CA LEU A 287 2.17 7.81 -8.28
C LEU A 287 0.97 8.58 -8.83
N PRO A 288 0.20 8.04 -9.79
CA PRO A 288 -1.09 8.59 -10.15
C PRO A 288 -1.98 8.72 -8.91
N TYR A 289 -2.71 9.83 -8.88
CA TYR A 289 -3.69 10.10 -7.82
C TYR A 289 -5.03 10.46 -8.45
N PHE A 290 -5.99 10.91 -7.69
CA PHE A 290 -7.31 11.29 -8.20
C PHE A 290 -7.25 12.62 -8.95
N ASN A 291 -8.24 12.88 -9.82
CA ASN A 291 -8.42 14.16 -10.52
C ASN A 291 -7.20 14.64 -11.33
N ASN A 292 -6.49 13.71 -11.98
CA ASN A 292 -5.28 13.98 -12.77
C ASN A 292 -4.16 14.67 -11.97
N THR A 293 -4.04 14.36 -10.67
CA THR A 293 -2.94 14.81 -9.83
C THR A 293 -1.98 13.64 -9.55
N TYR A 294 -0.89 13.92 -8.87
CA TYR A 294 0.12 12.93 -8.49
C TYR A 294 0.30 12.90 -6.97
N LEU A 295 0.42 11.69 -6.44
CA LEU A 295 0.87 11.45 -5.08
C LEU A 295 2.39 11.30 -5.10
N VAL A 296 3.09 12.19 -4.43
CA VAL A 296 4.55 12.17 -4.26
C VAL A 296 4.85 11.58 -2.90
N VAL A 297 5.63 10.50 -2.88
CA VAL A 297 5.85 9.70 -1.68
C VAL A 297 7.34 9.50 -1.41
N ALA A 298 7.78 9.86 -0.20
CA ALA A 298 9.01 9.35 0.38
C ALA A 298 8.66 8.12 1.23
N ALA A 299 9.12 6.95 0.83
CA ALA A 299 8.81 5.68 1.49
C ALA A 299 10.08 5.00 2.01
N SER A 300 10.29 5.07 3.33
CA SER A 300 11.37 4.38 4.02
C SER A 300 10.92 3.01 4.51
N LEU A 301 11.76 1.99 4.30
CA LEU A 301 11.58 0.66 4.88
C LEU A 301 11.78 0.67 6.41
N ASN A 302 12.42 1.71 6.92
CA ASN A 302 12.80 1.89 8.30
C ASN A 302 11.87 2.91 8.97
N GLY A 303 11.13 2.45 9.97
CA GLY A 303 10.14 3.27 10.72
C GLY A 303 9.98 2.73 12.14
N GLY A 304 8.75 2.44 12.55
CA GLY A 304 8.47 1.87 13.85
C GLY A 304 9.12 0.50 14.11
N ASN A 305 9.44 -0.26 13.05
CA ASN A 305 10.19 -1.52 13.16
C ASN A 305 11.60 -1.32 13.76
N VAL A 306 12.28 -0.23 13.45
CA VAL A 306 13.60 0.10 14.02
C VAL A 306 13.49 0.34 15.51
N LEU A 307 12.53 1.16 15.94
CA LEU A 307 12.25 1.43 17.34
C LEU A 307 11.84 0.15 18.08
N ALA A 308 10.96 -0.66 17.48
CA ALA A 308 10.53 -1.94 18.07
C ALA A 308 11.68 -2.93 18.20
N THR A 309 12.61 -2.98 17.25
CA THR A 309 13.82 -3.80 17.31
C THR A 309 14.73 -3.33 18.42
N PHE A 310 14.94 -2.03 18.58
CA PHE A 310 15.73 -1.46 19.67
C PHE A 310 15.12 -1.79 21.05
N VAL A 311 13.81 -1.66 21.19
CA VAL A 311 13.10 -2.02 22.44
C VAL A 311 13.22 -3.51 22.76
N LYS A 312 13.06 -4.39 21.75
CA LYS A 312 13.23 -5.84 21.93
C LYS A 312 14.67 -6.20 22.35
N MET A 313 15.66 -5.56 21.75
CA MET A 313 17.07 -5.74 22.10
C MET A 313 17.31 -5.38 23.56
N LEU A 314 16.85 -4.23 24.02
CA LEU A 314 16.98 -3.82 25.42
C LEU A 314 16.26 -4.77 26.38
N GLN A 315 15.05 -5.20 26.01
CA GLN A 315 14.29 -6.18 26.82
C GLN A 315 15.06 -7.50 26.93
N GLN A 316 15.65 -7.98 25.84
CA GLN A 316 16.45 -9.21 25.85
C GLN A 316 17.68 -9.07 26.74
N TRP A 317 18.44 -7.98 26.66
CA TRP A 317 19.58 -7.71 27.50
C TRP A 317 19.21 -7.68 28.97
N MET A 318 18.07 -7.09 29.32
CA MET A 318 17.58 -7.09 30.70
C MET A 318 17.21 -8.50 31.19
N LEU A 319 16.59 -9.31 30.31
CA LEU A 319 16.31 -10.72 30.61
C LEU A 319 17.61 -11.52 30.87
N ASP A 320 18.61 -11.33 30.01
CA ASP A 320 19.91 -12.00 30.09
C ASP A 320 20.65 -11.62 31.38
N LEU A 321 20.43 -10.39 31.87
CA LEU A 321 20.97 -9.91 33.17
C LEU A 321 20.10 -10.29 34.38
N GLY A 322 19.04 -11.08 34.19
CA GLY A 322 18.15 -11.52 35.27
C GLY A 322 17.15 -10.46 35.75
N CYS A 323 16.95 -9.39 35.01
CA CYS A 323 16.04 -8.27 35.32
C CYS A 323 14.86 -8.20 34.36
N PRO A 324 13.88 -9.12 34.42
CA PRO A 324 12.77 -9.14 33.50
C PRO A 324 11.90 -7.89 33.63
N ILE A 325 11.60 -7.23 32.49
CA ILE A 325 10.75 -6.04 32.41
C ILE A 325 9.72 -6.20 31.27
N PRO A 326 8.45 -5.86 31.50
CA PRO A 326 7.47 -5.83 30.42
C PRO A 326 7.84 -4.82 29.31
N GLN A 327 7.66 -5.19 28.05
CA GLN A 327 7.99 -4.34 26.90
C GLN A 327 7.31 -2.96 26.96
N SER A 328 6.07 -2.90 27.44
CA SER A 328 5.34 -1.64 27.63
C SER A 328 6.06 -0.66 28.57
N LYS A 329 6.70 -1.18 29.61
CA LYS A 329 7.49 -0.37 30.55
C LYS A 329 8.80 0.12 29.96
N VAL A 330 9.42 -0.66 29.07
CA VAL A 330 10.60 -0.22 28.30
C VAL A 330 10.23 0.96 27.42
N TRP A 331 9.12 0.87 26.66
CA TRP A 331 8.62 1.98 25.83
C TRP A 331 8.36 3.24 26.65
N GLU A 332 7.58 3.13 27.72
CA GLU A 332 7.25 4.26 28.61
C GLU A 332 8.51 4.97 29.11
N LYS A 333 9.49 4.17 29.58
CA LYS A 333 10.73 4.72 30.11
C LYS A 333 11.60 5.38 29.03
N LEU A 334 11.73 4.78 27.86
CA LEU A 334 12.51 5.33 26.75
C LEU A 334 11.93 6.66 26.26
N ILE A 335 10.61 6.76 26.10
CA ILE A 335 9.94 7.99 25.71
C ILE A 335 10.20 9.09 26.76
N SER A 336 10.03 8.77 28.05
CA SER A 336 10.30 9.71 29.15
C SER A 336 11.75 10.20 29.14
N LEU A 337 12.72 9.28 29.03
CA LEU A 337 14.15 9.62 28.99
C LEU A 337 14.53 10.40 27.71
N GLY A 338 13.96 10.04 26.57
CA GLY A 338 14.18 10.75 25.30
C GLY A 338 13.65 12.19 25.33
N LEU A 339 12.52 12.42 26.01
CA LEU A 339 11.97 13.77 26.23
C LEU A 339 12.84 14.63 27.14
N ALA A 340 13.51 14.02 28.12
CA ALA A 340 14.42 14.69 29.04
C ALA A 340 15.84 14.85 28.49
N ALA A 341 16.17 14.21 27.35
CA ALA A 341 17.49 14.28 26.75
C ALA A 341 17.76 15.70 26.18
N PRO A 342 19.05 16.10 26.08
CA PRO A 342 19.44 17.38 25.47
C PRO A 342 18.85 17.53 24.07
N THR A 343 18.51 18.76 23.69
CA THR A 343 17.93 19.07 22.40
C THR A 343 18.87 18.73 21.23
N THR A 344 20.15 18.89 21.45
CA THR A 344 21.21 18.58 20.48
C THR A 344 22.09 17.45 21.00
N SER A 345 22.38 16.48 20.14
CA SER A 345 23.36 15.42 20.42
C SER A 345 24.30 15.31 19.22
N PRO A 346 25.63 15.18 19.44
CA PRO A 346 26.57 14.92 18.35
C PRO A 346 26.41 13.51 17.77
N MET A 347 25.74 12.60 18.48
CA MET A 347 25.52 11.23 18.04
C MET A 347 24.65 11.21 16.77
N LYS A 348 25.14 10.53 15.74
CA LYS A 348 24.41 10.28 14.49
C LYS A 348 24.11 8.80 14.37
N ILE A 349 22.86 8.49 14.11
CA ILE A 349 22.39 7.12 13.87
C ILE A 349 21.88 7.03 12.44
N LYS A 350 22.38 6.06 11.67
CA LYS A 350 21.75 5.68 10.39
C LYS A 350 20.79 4.53 10.69
N PRO A 351 19.47 4.68 10.48
CA PRO A 351 18.49 3.70 10.97
C PRO A 351 18.26 2.52 10.00
N HIS A 352 19.14 2.29 9.04
CA HIS A 352 18.96 1.39 7.89
C HIS A 352 19.13 -0.09 8.25
N LEU A 353 18.27 -0.62 9.12
CA LEU A 353 18.28 -2.06 9.46
C LEU A 353 17.89 -2.95 8.28
N LEU A 354 17.05 -2.45 7.37
CA LEU A 354 16.56 -3.17 6.19
C LEU A 354 17.13 -2.64 4.86
N GLY A 355 18.08 -1.70 4.90
CA GLY A 355 18.45 -0.91 3.74
C GLY A 355 17.34 0.07 3.35
N GLU A 356 17.41 0.65 2.15
CA GLU A 356 16.35 1.46 1.56
C GLU A 356 16.09 1.01 0.11
N ARG A 357 14.92 1.32 -0.47
CA ARG A 357 14.63 0.95 -1.87
C ARG A 357 15.61 1.56 -2.85
N HIS A 358 16.04 2.80 -2.61
CA HIS A 358 17.02 3.50 -3.43
C HIS A 358 18.47 3.09 -3.13
N ASP A 359 18.74 2.50 -1.95
CA ASP A 359 20.03 1.94 -1.54
C ASP A 359 19.81 0.66 -0.69
N PRO A 360 19.60 -0.50 -1.32
CA PRO A 360 19.40 -1.77 -0.61
C PRO A 360 20.62 -2.24 0.18
N THR A 361 21.81 -1.67 -0.08
CA THR A 361 23.07 -2.03 0.58
C THR A 361 23.33 -1.21 1.84
N ALA A 362 22.59 -0.13 2.06
CA ALA A 362 22.72 0.71 3.26
C ALA A 362 22.60 -0.12 4.54
N LYS A 363 23.44 0.21 5.52
CA LYS A 363 23.47 -0.47 6.82
C LYS A 363 23.30 0.53 7.95
N ALA A 364 22.72 0.06 9.04
CA ALA A 364 22.65 0.83 10.27
C ALA A 364 24.05 1.08 10.83
N SER A 365 24.29 2.29 11.32
CA SER A 365 25.53 2.66 12.00
C SER A 365 25.24 3.69 13.09
N VAL A 366 26.18 3.81 14.04
CA VAL A 366 26.18 4.83 15.08
C VAL A 366 27.53 5.50 15.07
N GLU A 367 27.57 6.82 15.00
CA GLU A 367 28.79 7.64 14.93
C GLU A 367 28.78 8.69 16.04
N ASN A 368 29.96 9.19 16.41
CA ASN A 368 30.16 10.25 17.40
C ASN A 368 29.63 9.90 18.80
N ILE A 369 29.84 8.65 19.24
CA ILE A 369 29.53 8.21 20.59
C ILE A 369 30.60 8.74 21.54
N ASP A 370 30.19 9.35 22.66
CA ASP A 370 31.07 9.80 23.74
C ASP A 370 30.40 9.60 25.12
N LEU A 371 31.13 9.92 26.18
CA LEU A 371 30.68 9.74 27.57
C LEU A 371 29.42 10.58 27.91
N SER A 372 29.13 11.63 27.17
CA SER A 372 27.98 12.52 27.41
C SER A 372 26.68 12.01 26.76
N ASN A 373 26.78 11.16 25.75
CA ASN A 373 25.62 10.78 24.91
C ASN A 373 25.29 9.28 24.87
N ILE A 374 26.09 8.41 25.51
CA ILE A 374 25.88 6.94 25.54
C ILE A 374 24.71 6.51 26.44
N GLN A 375 24.04 7.42 27.10
CA GLN A 375 22.90 7.13 27.97
C GLN A 375 21.63 6.82 27.14
N LEU A 376 20.70 6.04 27.69
CA LEU A 376 19.49 5.61 27.00
C LEU A 376 18.63 6.75 26.42
N GLY A 377 18.51 7.87 27.13
CA GLY A 377 17.74 9.03 26.68
C GLY A 377 18.29 9.64 25.38
N PRO A 378 19.56 10.08 25.36
CA PRO A 378 20.22 10.57 24.14
C PRO A 378 20.19 9.57 22.98
N VAL A 379 20.48 8.29 23.25
CA VAL A 379 20.44 7.23 22.21
C VAL A 379 19.04 7.09 21.62
N PHE A 380 17.99 6.98 22.43
CA PHE A 380 16.63 6.83 21.96
C PHE A 380 16.14 8.08 21.19
N LYS A 381 16.50 9.27 21.70
CA LYS A 381 16.20 10.52 21.00
C LYS A 381 16.89 10.58 19.65
N SER A 382 18.20 10.31 19.58
CA SER A 382 18.93 10.29 18.32
C SER A 382 18.40 9.26 17.33
N LEU A 383 17.87 8.13 17.80
CA LEU A 383 17.22 7.12 16.97
C LEU A 383 15.88 7.64 16.41
N CYS A 384 15.07 8.34 17.20
CA CYS A 384 13.85 8.98 16.72
C CYS A 384 14.16 10.10 15.71
N ASP A 385 15.13 10.94 16.02
CA ASP A 385 15.59 12.02 15.13
C ASP A 385 16.06 11.45 13.78
N SER A 386 16.84 10.38 13.80
CA SER A 386 17.40 9.77 12.59
C SER A 386 16.35 9.19 11.64
N LEU A 387 15.23 8.66 12.15
CA LEU A 387 14.12 8.20 11.32
C LEU A 387 13.48 9.36 10.54
N ILE A 388 13.32 10.50 11.18
CA ILE A 388 12.76 11.68 10.53
C ILE A 388 13.80 12.36 9.63
N GLU A 389 15.08 12.39 10.04
CA GLU A 389 16.16 12.87 9.20
C GLU A 389 16.27 12.08 7.88
N ASN A 390 16.09 10.74 7.94
CA ASN A 390 16.07 9.90 6.75
C ASN A 390 14.88 10.25 5.82
N LEU A 391 13.67 10.45 6.35
CA LEU A 391 12.54 10.93 5.56
C LEU A 391 12.78 12.33 5.00
N HIS A 392 13.39 13.24 5.78
CA HIS A 392 13.73 14.58 5.34
C HIS A 392 14.82 14.57 4.26
N PHE A 393 15.76 13.63 4.30
CA PHE A 393 16.72 13.42 3.21
C PHE A 393 16.00 12.96 1.93
N MET A 394 15.01 12.08 2.04
CA MET A 394 14.24 11.57 0.89
C MET A 394 13.29 12.64 0.32
N MET A 395 12.62 13.41 1.17
CA MET A 395 11.71 14.50 0.82
C MET A 395 12.01 15.71 1.70
N PRO A 396 12.95 16.59 1.28
CA PRO A 396 13.29 17.80 2.02
C PRO A 396 12.09 18.74 2.20
N LYS A 397 12.12 19.53 3.28
CA LYS A 397 11.06 20.53 3.58
C LYS A 397 10.85 21.57 2.47
N GLU A 398 11.88 21.78 1.64
CA GLU A 398 11.82 22.67 0.47
C GLU A 398 10.79 22.17 -0.55
N ILE A 399 10.66 20.84 -0.73
CA ILE A 399 9.62 20.23 -1.58
C ILE A 399 8.23 20.53 -1.01
N LEU A 400 8.05 20.39 0.31
CA LEU A 400 6.78 20.70 0.96
C LEU A 400 6.43 22.20 0.81
N ARG A 401 7.42 23.07 0.93
CA ARG A 401 7.23 24.52 0.73
C ARG A 401 6.85 24.86 -0.71
N SER A 402 7.54 24.28 -1.70
CA SER A 402 7.22 24.50 -3.12
C SER A 402 5.82 24.00 -3.48
N ALA A 403 5.37 22.92 -2.85
CA ALA A 403 3.99 22.41 -2.95
C ALA A 403 2.97 23.19 -2.09
N ASN A 404 3.38 24.28 -1.42
CA ASN A 404 2.53 25.10 -0.54
C ASN A 404 1.89 24.34 0.62
N ILE A 405 2.56 23.29 1.13
CA ILE A 405 2.09 22.53 2.29
C ILE A 405 2.19 23.39 3.55
N LYS A 406 1.14 23.35 4.39
CA LYS A 406 0.99 24.16 5.59
C LYS A 406 1.04 23.38 6.89
N ARG A 407 0.66 22.08 6.85
CA ARG A 407 0.70 21.19 8.02
C ARG A 407 0.98 19.76 7.61
N ILE A 408 1.40 18.96 8.58
CA ILE A 408 1.57 17.52 8.46
C ILE A 408 0.46 16.84 9.25
N VAL A 409 -0.30 15.96 8.60
CA VAL A 409 -1.29 15.10 9.25
C VAL A 409 -0.63 13.78 9.60
N GLY A 410 -0.48 13.53 10.89
CA GLY A 410 0.15 12.33 11.43
C GLY A 410 -0.80 11.13 11.47
N ASN A 411 -0.29 9.96 11.07
CA ASN A 411 -0.99 8.68 11.15
C ASN A 411 -0.04 7.58 11.64
N GLY A 412 -0.61 6.45 12.08
CA GLY A 412 0.15 5.30 12.55
C GLY A 412 0.48 5.33 14.04
N SER A 413 0.48 4.12 14.63
CA SER A 413 0.69 3.95 16.08
C SER A 413 2.10 4.27 16.55
N GLY A 414 3.09 4.16 15.66
CA GLY A 414 4.49 4.53 15.96
C GLY A 414 4.63 6.03 16.19
N LEU A 415 3.92 6.86 15.42
CA LEU A 415 3.96 8.30 15.54
C LEU A 415 3.03 8.82 16.65
N SER A 416 1.77 8.36 16.68
CA SER A 416 0.76 8.89 17.61
C SER A 416 1.08 8.65 19.09
N ARG A 417 1.85 7.60 19.41
CA ARG A 417 2.22 7.24 20.79
C ARG A 417 3.61 7.69 21.19
N ASN A 418 4.40 8.28 20.31
CA ASN A 418 5.78 8.64 20.58
C ASN A 418 6.03 10.15 20.43
N VAL A 419 5.90 10.89 21.52
CA VAL A 419 6.08 12.36 21.54
C VAL A 419 7.52 12.77 21.16
N VAL A 420 8.54 11.92 21.39
CA VAL A 420 9.92 12.21 20.96
C VAL A 420 9.98 12.27 19.44
N LEU A 421 9.33 11.32 18.76
CA LEU A 421 9.25 11.26 17.31
C LEU A 421 8.43 12.45 16.74
N GLN A 422 7.34 12.84 17.42
CA GLN A 422 6.53 14.01 17.04
C GLN A 422 7.37 15.29 17.06
N ARG A 423 8.17 15.52 18.12
CA ARG A 423 9.08 16.67 18.20
C ARG A 423 10.15 16.65 17.10
N ALA A 424 10.65 15.47 16.71
CA ALA A 424 11.56 15.35 15.59
C ALA A 424 10.91 15.81 14.27
N VAL A 425 9.64 15.43 14.00
CA VAL A 425 8.90 15.89 12.82
C VAL A 425 8.80 17.41 12.78
N GLU A 426 8.37 18.04 13.87
CA GLU A 426 8.24 19.50 13.96
C GLU A 426 9.61 20.20 13.79
N HIS A 427 10.68 19.59 14.32
CA HIS A 427 12.04 20.13 14.18
C HIS A 427 12.53 20.13 12.73
N TYR A 428 12.45 18.97 12.05
CA TYR A 428 12.99 18.83 10.68
C TYR A 428 12.15 19.55 9.63
N TYR A 429 10.83 19.45 9.71
CA TYR A 429 9.94 20.02 8.70
C TYR A 429 9.49 21.46 9.01
N SER A 430 9.56 21.90 10.26
CA SER A 430 9.14 23.24 10.69
C SER A 430 7.67 23.53 10.32
N LEU A 431 6.82 22.51 10.38
CA LEU A 431 5.37 22.53 10.11
C LEU A 431 4.62 21.97 11.32
N PRO A 432 3.40 22.46 11.61
CA PRO A 432 2.57 21.87 12.66
C PRO A 432 2.23 20.42 12.34
N LEU A 433 2.28 19.56 13.36
CA LEU A 433 1.87 18.15 13.28
C LEU A 433 0.52 18.00 13.98
N GLU A 434 -0.48 17.56 13.23
CA GLU A 434 -1.83 17.31 13.73
C GLU A 434 -2.24 15.85 13.49
N PHE A 435 -3.18 15.35 14.28
CA PHE A 435 -3.69 13.98 14.14
C PHE A 435 -5.18 14.02 13.82
N THR A 436 -5.58 13.26 12.81
CA THR A 436 -6.98 13.10 12.43
C THR A 436 -7.43 11.66 12.66
N SER A 437 -8.73 11.41 12.67
CA SER A 437 -9.33 10.08 12.73
C SER A 437 -9.28 9.34 11.38
N GLY A 438 -8.63 9.91 10.38
CA GLY A 438 -8.56 9.40 9.00
C GLY A 438 -7.62 8.22 8.81
N GLY A 439 -7.40 7.82 7.56
CA GLY A 439 -6.42 6.81 7.15
C GLY A 439 -6.99 5.41 6.90
N ASP A 440 -8.31 5.26 6.87
CA ASP A 440 -8.95 4.00 6.47
C ASP A 440 -9.06 3.93 4.93
N ALA A 441 -8.31 3.02 4.30
CA ALA A 441 -8.31 2.87 2.84
C ALA A 441 -9.71 2.51 2.30
N ALA A 442 -10.51 1.74 3.05
CA ALA A 442 -11.90 1.46 2.66
C ALA A 442 -12.77 2.73 2.60
N LYS A 443 -12.50 3.74 3.47
CA LYS A 443 -13.15 5.05 3.40
C LYS A 443 -12.73 5.81 2.14
N GLY A 444 -11.44 5.81 1.83
CA GLY A 444 -10.93 6.45 0.61
C GLY A 444 -11.53 5.85 -0.65
N ALA A 445 -11.64 4.52 -0.71
CA ALA A 445 -12.30 3.84 -1.84
C ALA A 445 -13.78 4.21 -1.97
N ALA A 446 -14.49 4.39 -0.84
CA ALA A 446 -15.88 4.85 -0.85
C ALA A 446 -16.00 6.31 -1.33
N ILE A 447 -15.13 7.21 -0.86
CA ILE A 447 -15.08 8.62 -1.28
C ILE A 447 -14.85 8.70 -2.80
N ALA A 448 -13.86 7.96 -3.31
CA ALA A 448 -13.51 7.98 -4.73
C ALA A 448 -14.69 7.64 -5.65
N VAL A 449 -15.50 6.63 -5.31
CA VAL A 449 -16.65 6.27 -6.14
C VAL A 449 -17.88 7.16 -5.92
N LEU A 450 -17.95 7.87 -4.78
CA LEU A 450 -19.04 8.84 -4.54
C LEU A 450 -18.93 10.06 -5.45
N GLU A 451 -17.72 10.53 -5.68
CA GLU A 451 -17.43 11.72 -6.50
C GLU A 451 -17.56 11.45 -8.01
N THR A 452 -17.65 10.17 -8.38
CA THR A 452 -17.79 9.77 -9.79
C THR A 452 -19.24 9.94 -10.25
N VAL A 453 -19.41 10.70 -11.34
CA VAL A 453 -20.70 10.84 -12.04
C VAL A 453 -20.87 9.63 -12.96
N GLU A 454 -22.02 8.97 -12.89
CA GLU A 454 -22.38 7.95 -13.89
C GLU A 454 -22.52 8.67 -15.25
N ILE A 455 -21.76 8.21 -16.24
CA ILE A 455 -22.02 8.58 -17.62
C ILE A 455 -23.18 7.68 -18.05
N ASP A 456 -24.37 8.23 -18.18
CA ASP A 456 -25.50 7.54 -18.77
C ASP A 456 -25.10 7.12 -20.20
N ASP A 457 -25.17 5.80 -20.47
CA ASP A 457 -24.94 5.20 -21.81
C ASP A 457 -25.98 5.63 -22.85
#